data_fbeb7b29dc78634c7ee0457b97b61011
#
_entry.id   fbeb7b29dc78634c7ee0457b97b61011
#
_cell.length_a   1.000
_cell.length_b   1.000
_cell.length_c   1.000
_cell.angle_alpha   90.00
_cell.angle_beta   90.00
_cell.angle_gamma   90.00
#
_symmetry.space_group_name_H-M   'P 1'
#
loop_
_entity.id
_entity.type
_entity.pdbx_description
1 polymer ?
#
loop_
_entity_poly.entity_id
_entity_poly.type
_entity_poly.pdbx_seq_one_letter_code
_entity_poly.pdbx_strand_id
1 'polypeptide(L)'
;AKINLTATSDVVIPANVGITFGTGEKIEGDSTDLTITSGAKINLTATSDVIIPSGVGLILDGSGDEKIESDGTDISISVGSNGDINVPANVGVTFGDDGEKIEGDGTDLTISASALANIDAGTDIVLDADGGDIFFKDGGTTFGSATNTSGNLIIKSGTTTALTFSGAN
;
A
#
# COMPACT_ATOMS: atom_id res chain seq x y z
N ALA A 1 5.51 -4.48 -48.57
CA ALA A 1 6.95 -4.76 -48.57
C ALA A 1 7.42 -4.92 -47.15
N LYS A 2 8.34 -5.85 -46.89
CA LYS A 2 9.01 -6.04 -45.60
C LYS A 2 10.46 -5.63 -45.76
N ILE A 3 11.03 -4.94 -44.78
CA ILE A 3 12.46 -4.74 -44.68
C ILE A 3 12.98 -5.84 -43.73
N ASN A 4 13.77 -6.79 -44.24
CA ASN A 4 14.46 -7.79 -43.44
C ASN A 4 15.90 -7.32 -43.25
N LEU A 5 16.27 -6.98 -42.03
CA LEU A 5 17.65 -6.73 -41.66
C LEU A 5 18.27 -8.05 -41.16
N THR A 6 19.13 -8.65 -41.99
CA THR A 6 19.87 -9.86 -41.62
C THR A 6 21.31 -9.45 -41.35
N ALA A 7 21.68 -9.38 -40.07
CA ALA A 7 23.00 -9.04 -39.63
C ALA A 7 23.64 -10.22 -38.86
N THR A 8 24.92 -10.43 -39.00
CA THR A 8 25.71 -11.37 -38.18
C THR A 8 26.23 -10.68 -36.92
N SER A 9 26.04 -9.38 -36.81
CA SER A 9 26.33 -8.55 -35.63
C SER A 9 25.15 -7.52 -35.46
N ASP A 10 25.34 -6.51 -34.65
CA ASP A 10 24.31 -5.55 -34.30
C ASP A 10 23.96 -4.60 -35.45
N VAL A 11 22.70 -4.11 -35.46
CA VAL A 11 22.30 -2.93 -36.20
C VAL A 11 22.60 -1.73 -35.31
N VAL A 12 23.63 -0.96 -35.64
CA VAL A 12 24.05 0.21 -34.86
C VAL A 12 23.23 1.43 -35.26
N ILE A 13 22.50 1.97 -34.31
CA ILE A 13 21.79 3.25 -34.44
C ILE A 13 22.54 4.26 -33.58
N PRO A 14 23.09 5.36 -34.16
CA PRO A 14 23.84 6.37 -33.40
C PRO A 14 22.97 7.01 -32.28
N ALA A 15 23.65 7.59 -31.28
CA ALA A 15 22.98 8.39 -30.25
C ALA A 15 22.14 9.52 -30.89
N ASN A 16 21.00 9.83 -30.31
CA ASN A 16 20.00 10.80 -30.77
C ASN A 16 19.40 10.48 -32.16
N VAL A 17 19.56 9.24 -32.61
CA VAL A 17 18.86 8.67 -33.78
C VAL A 17 18.01 7.51 -33.32
N GLY A 18 16.75 7.51 -33.66
CA GLY A 18 15.80 6.50 -33.21
C GLY A 18 15.08 5.79 -34.36
N ILE A 19 14.28 4.80 -34.01
CA ILE A 19 13.31 4.17 -34.89
C ILE A 19 11.95 4.82 -34.60
N THR A 20 11.36 5.47 -35.62
CA THR A 20 10.08 6.17 -35.48
C THR A 20 8.95 5.30 -36.05
N PHE A 21 7.85 5.24 -35.35
CA PHE A 21 6.62 4.54 -35.72
C PHE A 21 5.50 5.59 -35.90
N GLY A 22 5.28 6.06 -37.15
CA GLY A 22 4.32 7.13 -37.39
C GLY A 22 4.90 8.51 -37.09
N THR A 23 4.15 9.37 -36.37
CA THR A 23 4.51 10.75 -36.09
C THR A 23 4.80 11.07 -34.62
N GLY A 24 4.52 10.16 -33.71
CA GLY A 24 4.63 10.42 -32.25
C GLY A 24 5.32 9.33 -31.45
N GLU A 25 5.48 8.14 -32.02
CA GLU A 25 6.06 6.99 -31.32
C GLU A 25 7.48 6.71 -31.80
N LYS A 26 8.42 6.52 -30.84
CA LYS A 26 9.83 6.22 -31.17
C LYS A 26 10.52 5.39 -30.09
N ILE A 27 11.59 4.72 -30.51
CA ILE A 27 12.60 4.14 -29.63
C ILE A 27 13.91 4.85 -29.94
N GLU A 28 14.50 5.51 -28.95
CA GLU A 28 15.70 6.32 -29.13
C GLU A 28 16.61 6.23 -27.92
N GLY A 29 17.93 6.14 -28.15
CA GLY A 29 18.95 6.19 -27.10
C GLY A 29 19.85 7.40 -27.28
N ASP A 30 20.23 8.08 -26.19
CA ASP A 30 21.09 9.25 -26.17
C ASP A 30 22.52 8.99 -25.63
N SER A 31 22.89 7.73 -25.45
CA SER A 31 24.10 7.21 -24.81
C SER A 31 24.03 7.14 -23.27
N THR A 32 22.93 7.57 -22.66
CA THR A 32 22.67 7.46 -21.22
C THR A 32 21.39 6.69 -21.00
N ASP A 33 20.32 7.10 -21.67
CA ASP A 33 18.98 6.55 -21.50
C ASP A 33 18.45 5.94 -22.80
N LEU A 34 17.64 4.89 -22.68
CA LEU A 34 16.79 4.38 -23.75
C LEU A 34 15.36 4.87 -23.52
N THR A 35 14.88 5.71 -24.42
CA THR A 35 13.52 6.24 -24.34
C THR A 35 12.60 5.53 -25.31
N ILE A 36 11.46 5.04 -24.82
CA ILE A 36 10.34 4.52 -25.60
C ILE A 36 9.19 5.50 -25.48
N THR A 37 8.88 6.23 -26.55
CA THR A 37 7.80 7.23 -26.57
C THR A 37 6.58 6.68 -27.29
N SER A 38 5.41 6.82 -26.67
CA SER A 38 4.12 6.48 -27.27
C SER A 38 3.11 7.59 -27.01
N GLY A 39 2.32 7.96 -28.02
CA GLY A 39 1.24 8.94 -27.89
C GLY A 39 0.03 8.45 -27.08
N ALA A 40 -0.03 7.16 -26.73
CA ALA A 40 -1.14 6.58 -25.96
C ALA A 40 -0.63 5.64 -24.87
N LYS A 41 -0.33 4.37 -25.22
CA LYS A 41 0.08 3.33 -24.27
C LYS A 41 1.33 2.60 -24.74
N ILE A 42 2.17 2.18 -23.82
CA ILE A 42 3.21 1.18 -24.03
C ILE A 42 2.70 -0.14 -23.44
N ASN A 43 2.39 -1.12 -24.32
CA ASN A 43 1.96 -2.45 -23.88
C ASN A 43 3.17 -3.38 -23.88
N LEU A 44 3.59 -3.80 -22.69
CA LEU A 44 4.62 -4.81 -22.51
C LEU A 44 3.92 -6.18 -22.33
N THR A 45 3.88 -6.98 -23.39
CA THR A 45 3.28 -8.32 -23.35
C THR A 45 4.40 -9.35 -23.37
N ALA A 46 4.63 -9.99 -22.24
CA ALA A 46 5.59 -11.05 -22.08
C ALA A 46 4.88 -12.38 -21.85
N THR A 47 5.42 -13.48 -22.38
CA THR A 47 4.91 -14.84 -22.09
C THR A 47 5.42 -15.39 -20.75
N SER A 48 6.40 -14.73 -20.13
CA SER A 48 6.89 -15.01 -18.79
C SER A 48 6.85 -13.70 -18.00
N ASP A 49 7.97 -13.02 -17.80
CA ASP A 49 8.06 -11.88 -16.89
C ASP A 49 8.63 -10.63 -17.57
N VAL A 50 8.25 -9.47 -17.04
CA VAL A 50 8.99 -8.21 -17.24
C VAL A 50 9.88 -8.03 -16.00
N ILE A 51 11.19 -8.20 -16.16
CA ILE A 51 12.14 -8.20 -15.06
C ILE A 51 12.64 -6.78 -14.79
N ILE A 52 12.46 -6.32 -13.57
CA ILE A 52 13.09 -5.12 -13.00
C ILE A 52 14.12 -5.63 -11.97
N PRO A 53 15.42 -5.43 -12.18
CA PRO A 53 16.46 -5.94 -11.26
C PRO A 53 16.35 -5.34 -9.85
N SER A 54 16.95 -6.01 -8.86
CA SER A 54 17.10 -5.49 -7.51
C SER A 54 17.83 -4.14 -7.52
N GLY A 55 17.36 -3.21 -6.69
CA GLY A 55 17.86 -1.83 -6.63
C GLY A 55 17.42 -0.93 -7.79
N VAL A 56 16.54 -1.45 -8.68
CA VAL A 56 15.91 -0.69 -9.75
C VAL A 56 14.42 -0.66 -9.51
N GLY A 57 13.81 0.49 -9.53
CA GLY A 57 12.39 0.70 -9.28
C GLY A 57 11.58 1.10 -10.51
N LEU A 58 10.28 0.93 -10.41
CA LEU A 58 9.31 1.55 -11.30
C LEU A 58 8.95 2.91 -10.69
N ILE A 59 9.36 4.00 -11.33
CA ILE A 59 9.04 5.36 -10.92
C ILE A 59 7.69 5.72 -11.53
N LEU A 60 6.76 6.21 -10.70
CA LEU A 60 5.39 6.53 -11.10
C LEU A 60 5.19 8.02 -11.38
N ASP A 61 6.15 8.85 -10.97
CA ASP A 61 6.18 10.29 -11.23
C ASP A 61 7.52 10.73 -11.83
N GLY A 62 7.66 12.00 -12.16
CA GLY A 62 8.90 12.53 -12.73
C GLY A 62 9.97 12.91 -11.69
N SER A 63 9.65 12.88 -10.39
CA SER A 63 10.55 13.26 -9.30
C SER A 63 11.37 12.10 -8.77
N GLY A 64 10.85 10.87 -8.88
CA GLY A 64 11.44 9.66 -8.32
C GLY A 64 11.07 9.39 -6.86
N ASP A 65 10.16 10.19 -6.28
CA ASP A 65 9.70 10.05 -4.91
C ASP A 65 8.63 8.96 -4.78
N GLU A 66 7.85 8.73 -5.85
CA GLU A 66 6.81 7.69 -5.92
C GLU A 66 7.29 6.52 -6.75
N LYS A 67 7.56 5.39 -6.10
CA LYS A 67 8.11 4.22 -6.78
C LYS A 67 7.72 2.90 -6.12
N ILE A 68 7.79 1.84 -6.90
CA ILE A 68 7.78 0.44 -6.44
C ILE A 68 9.15 -0.14 -6.74
N GLU A 69 9.87 -0.60 -5.73
CA GLU A 69 11.25 -1.08 -5.84
C GLU A 69 11.48 -2.33 -4.99
N SER A 70 12.39 -3.20 -5.42
CA SER A 70 12.88 -4.33 -4.63
C SER A 70 14.37 -4.17 -4.34
N ASP A 71 14.77 -4.39 -3.09
CA ASP A 71 16.19 -4.44 -2.68
C ASP A 71 16.80 -5.85 -2.78
N GLY A 72 16.02 -6.81 -3.27
CA GLY A 72 16.39 -8.23 -3.37
C GLY A 72 15.88 -9.07 -2.20
N THR A 73 15.30 -8.44 -1.18
CA THR A 73 14.69 -9.10 0.00
C THR A 73 13.23 -8.68 0.11
N ASP A 74 12.97 -7.37 0.08
CA ASP A 74 11.65 -6.79 0.29
C ASP A 74 11.17 -5.98 -0.93
N ILE A 75 9.87 -5.81 -1.05
CA ILE A 75 9.24 -4.87 -1.98
C ILE A 75 8.84 -3.62 -1.19
N SER A 76 9.38 -2.48 -1.60
CA SER A 76 9.04 -1.17 -1.04
C SER A 76 8.12 -0.40 -1.97
N ILE A 77 7.05 0.16 -1.41
CA ILE A 77 6.20 1.15 -2.08
C ILE A 77 6.50 2.49 -1.42
N SER A 78 7.17 3.37 -2.15
CA SER A 78 7.47 4.73 -1.68
C SER A 78 6.44 5.70 -2.22
N VAL A 79 5.96 6.58 -1.36
CA VAL A 79 5.10 7.71 -1.69
C VAL A 79 5.81 8.99 -1.28
N GLY A 80 5.68 10.06 -2.04
CA GLY A 80 6.36 11.32 -1.77
C GLY A 80 6.03 11.90 -0.39
N SER A 81 6.70 12.98 -0.02
CA SER A 81 6.47 13.68 1.25
C SER A 81 5.00 14.11 1.38
N ASN A 82 4.33 13.67 2.44
CA ASN A 82 2.89 13.82 2.69
C ASN A 82 1.97 13.02 1.73
N GLY A 83 2.51 12.06 1.00
CA GLY A 83 1.72 11.13 0.18
C GLY A 83 1.22 9.94 0.99
N ASP A 84 0.15 9.30 0.51
CA ASP A 84 -0.49 8.12 1.11
C ASP A 84 -0.63 6.99 0.09
N ILE A 85 -0.61 5.74 0.57
CA ILE A 85 -1.13 4.61 -0.21
C ILE A 85 -2.65 4.59 -0.01
N ASN A 86 -3.38 5.04 -1.03
CA ASN A 86 -4.83 5.19 -0.95
C ASN A 86 -5.52 3.88 -1.27
N VAL A 87 -6.14 3.25 -0.27
CA VAL A 87 -6.96 2.05 -0.43
C VAL A 87 -8.42 2.50 -0.43
N PRO A 88 -9.19 2.31 -1.52
CA PRO A 88 -10.59 2.74 -1.59
C PRO A 88 -11.47 2.07 -0.53
N ALA A 89 -12.63 2.68 -0.22
CA ALA A 89 -13.64 2.09 0.65
C ALA A 89 -14.06 0.69 0.15
N ASN A 90 -14.24 -0.25 1.07
CA ASN A 90 -14.56 -1.66 0.82
C ASN A 90 -13.48 -2.42 0.03
N VAL A 91 -12.26 -1.91 0.02
CA VAL A 91 -11.06 -2.59 -0.46
C VAL A 91 -10.09 -2.67 0.70
N GLY A 92 -9.60 -3.85 1.03
CA GLY A 92 -8.72 -4.09 2.17
C GLY A 92 -7.31 -4.53 1.75
N VAL A 93 -6.41 -4.53 2.72
CA VAL A 93 -5.13 -5.23 2.66
C VAL A 93 -5.31 -6.57 3.38
N THR A 94 -5.20 -7.68 2.63
CA THR A 94 -5.38 -9.04 3.16
C THR A 94 -4.04 -9.66 3.52
N PHE A 95 -4.05 -10.53 4.52
CA PHE A 95 -2.88 -11.28 5.00
C PHE A 95 -3.17 -12.78 4.90
N GLY A 96 -2.92 -13.36 3.72
CA GLY A 96 -3.24 -14.75 3.43
C GLY A 96 -4.55 -14.91 2.67
N ASP A 97 -5.68 -14.82 3.34
CA ASP A 97 -7.01 -14.89 2.73
C ASP A 97 -7.94 -13.76 3.25
N ASP A 98 -9.20 -13.75 2.81
CA ASP A 98 -10.15 -12.69 3.16
C ASP A 98 -10.58 -12.68 4.63
N GLY A 99 -10.18 -13.71 5.42
CA GLY A 99 -10.46 -13.78 6.85
C GLY A 99 -9.59 -12.86 7.69
N GLU A 100 -8.38 -12.53 7.21
CA GLU A 100 -7.43 -11.64 7.87
C GLU A 100 -7.20 -10.40 7.01
N LYS A 101 -7.72 -9.25 7.45
CA LYS A 101 -7.58 -8.00 6.69
C LYS A 101 -7.68 -6.74 7.53
N ILE A 102 -7.18 -5.66 6.96
CA ILE A 102 -7.43 -4.28 7.39
C ILE A 102 -8.24 -3.60 6.29
N GLU A 103 -9.44 -3.15 6.59
CA GLU A 103 -10.38 -2.58 5.61
C GLU A 103 -11.15 -1.41 6.18
N GLY A 104 -11.31 -0.35 5.39
CA GLY A 104 -12.19 0.78 5.69
C GLY A 104 -13.40 0.81 4.76
N ASP A 105 -14.58 1.16 5.28
CA ASP A 105 -15.81 1.32 4.48
C ASP A 105 -16.14 2.79 4.14
N GLY A 106 -15.26 3.70 4.53
CA GLY A 106 -15.45 5.16 4.39
C GLY A 106 -15.95 5.81 5.68
N THR A 107 -16.29 5.03 6.70
CA THR A 107 -16.72 5.48 8.02
C THR A 107 -15.90 4.79 9.12
N ASP A 108 -15.83 3.46 9.07
CA ASP A 108 -15.16 2.64 10.06
C ASP A 108 -13.92 1.95 9.47
N LEU A 109 -12.90 1.76 10.31
CA LEU A 109 -11.74 0.92 10.02
C LEU A 109 -11.87 -0.39 10.80
N THR A 110 -11.88 -1.50 10.09
CA THR A 110 -11.98 -2.84 10.67
C THR A 110 -10.66 -3.61 10.52
N ILE A 111 -10.18 -4.19 11.60
CA ILE A 111 -9.09 -5.17 11.61
C ILE A 111 -9.72 -6.53 11.91
N SER A 112 -9.70 -7.43 10.94
CA SER A 112 -10.30 -8.76 11.03
C SER A 112 -9.24 -9.84 11.13
N ALA A 113 -9.48 -10.84 11.98
CA ALA A 113 -8.70 -12.05 12.07
C ALA A 113 -9.64 -13.23 12.26
N SER A 114 -9.47 -14.32 11.50
CA SER A 114 -10.30 -15.53 11.59
C SER A 114 -10.06 -16.34 12.87
N ALA A 115 -8.91 -16.14 13.53
CA ALA A 115 -8.56 -16.81 14.78
C ALA A 115 -8.17 -15.79 15.86
N LEU A 116 -6.95 -15.32 15.89
CA LEU A 116 -6.41 -14.46 16.94
C LEU A 116 -5.81 -13.19 16.34
N ALA A 117 -6.28 -12.03 16.80
CA ALA A 117 -5.58 -10.76 16.60
C ALA A 117 -4.65 -10.51 17.80
N ASN A 118 -3.35 -10.58 17.58
CA ASN A 118 -2.34 -10.37 18.62
C ASN A 118 -1.79 -8.94 18.49
N ILE A 119 -1.87 -8.16 19.58
CA ILE A 119 -1.26 -6.83 19.66
C ILE A 119 -0.16 -6.92 20.70
N ASP A 120 1.09 -7.02 20.24
CA ASP A 120 2.28 -7.12 21.08
C ASP A 120 3.13 -5.87 20.90
N ALA A 121 3.22 -5.07 21.94
CA ALA A 121 3.96 -3.80 21.94
C ALA A 121 5.16 -3.89 22.87
N GLY A 122 6.35 -3.48 22.41
CA GLY A 122 7.58 -3.47 23.22
C GLY A 122 7.57 -2.46 24.37
N THR A 123 6.63 -1.51 24.39
CA THR A 123 6.44 -0.54 25.48
C THR A 123 4.96 -0.47 25.89
N ASP A 124 4.16 0.35 25.24
CA ASP A 124 2.80 0.67 25.66
C ASP A 124 1.78 0.45 24.53
N ILE A 125 0.54 0.11 24.90
CA ILE A 125 -0.63 0.14 24.01
C ILE A 125 -1.51 1.28 24.47
N VAL A 126 -1.75 2.26 23.59
CA VAL A 126 -2.67 3.39 23.85
C VAL A 126 -3.96 3.13 23.08
N LEU A 127 -5.08 3.12 23.81
CA LEU A 127 -6.43 3.07 23.24
C LEU A 127 -7.10 4.40 23.57
N ASP A 128 -7.19 5.30 22.60
CA ASP A 128 -7.75 6.62 22.74
C ASP A 128 -9.07 6.71 21.96
N ALA A 129 -10.16 6.89 22.68
CA ALA A 129 -11.50 7.01 22.14
C ALA A 129 -12.14 8.31 22.63
N ASP A 130 -12.35 9.27 21.74
CA ASP A 130 -12.96 10.58 22.06
C ASP A 130 -14.33 10.46 22.74
N GLY A 131 -15.08 9.38 22.46
CA GLY A 131 -16.32 9.05 23.16
C GLY A 131 -16.14 8.56 24.60
N GLY A 132 -14.89 8.30 25.02
CA GLY A 132 -14.54 7.88 26.37
C GLY A 132 -14.81 6.41 26.70
N ASP A 133 -15.24 5.60 25.73
CA ASP A 133 -15.65 4.22 25.96
C ASP A 133 -14.83 3.22 25.13
N ILE A 134 -14.36 2.14 25.79
CA ILE A 134 -13.82 0.95 25.14
C ILE A 134 -14.76 -0.23 25.48
N PHE A 135 -15.34 -0.84 24.45
CA PHE A 135 -16.33 -1.90 24.59
C PHE A 135 -15.71 -3.29 24.42
N PHE A 136 -16.09 -4.23 25.29
CA PHE A 136 -15.82 -5.66 25.16
C PHE A 136 -17.08 -6.34 24.63
N LYS A 137 -16.95 -7.01 23.47
CA LYS A 137 -18.08 -7.64 22.77
C LYS A 137 -17.82 -9.10 22.48
N ASP A 138 -18.89 -9.89 22.45
CA ASP A 138 -18.93 -11.25 21.94
C ASP A 138 -20.12 -11.36 20.97
N GLY A 139 -19.84 -11.82 19.73
CA GLY A 139 -20.86 -11.90 18.68
C GLY A 139 -21.60 -10.58 18.42
N GLY A 140 -20.94 -9.43 18.58
CA GLY A 140 -21.56 -8.10 18.45
C GLY A 140 -22.27 -7.56 19.70
N THR A 141 -22.47 -8.42 20.71
CA THR A 141 -23.14 -8.04 21.98
C THR A 141 -22.11 -7.53 22.98
N THR A 142 -22.32 -6.34 23.54
CA THR A 142 -21.46 -5.79 24.60
C THR A 142 -21.71 -6.53 25.91
N PHE A 143 -20.67 -7.15 26.46
CA PHE A 143 -20.70 -7.77 27.77
C PHE A 143 -19.96 -6.97 28.85
N GLY A 144 -19.17 -5.97 28.46
CA GLY A 144 -18.45 -5.09 29.37
C GLY A 144 -17.85 -3.90 28.67
N SER A 145 -17.35 -2.95 29.46
CA SER A 145 -16.63 -1.77 28.95
C SER A 145 -15.70 -1.15 29.98
N ALA A 146 -14.68 -0.45 29.49
CA ALA A 146 -13.95 0.55 30.24
C ALA A 146 -14.42 1.93 29.77
N THR A 147 -14.96 2.75 30.69
CA THR A 147 -15.58 4.02 30.32
C THR A 147 -15.02 5.16 31.15
N ASN A 148 -14.95 6.35 30.55
CA ASN A 148 -14.64 7.58 31.22
C ASN A 148 -15.97 8.30 31.59
N THR A 149 -16.22 8.51 32.86
CA THR A 149 -17.36 9.33 33.32
C THR A 149 -16.87 10.40 34.28
N SER A 150 -16.88 11.65 33.83
CA SER A 150 -16.45 12.82 34.61
C SER A 150 -15.01 12.67 35.16
N GLY A 151 -14.12 12.14 34.32
CA GLY A 151 -12.70 11.94 34.69
C GLY A 151 -12.40 10.65 35.46
N ASN A 152 -13.40 9.82 35.75
CA ASN A 152 -13.24 8.56 36.45
C ASN A 152 -13.18 7.37 35.46
N LEU A 153 -12.25 6.44 35.68
CA LEU A 153 -12.28 5.14 35.00
C LEU A 153 -13.34 4.24 35.68
N ILE A 154 -14.30 3.79 34.91
CA ILE A 154 -15.37 2.87 35.34
C ILE A 154 -15.27 1.59 34.54
N ILE A 155 -15.19 0.46 35.21
CA ILE A 155 -15.29 -0.88 34.58
C ILE A 155 -16.73 -1.36 34.76
N LYS A 156 -17.39 -1.74 33.66
CA LYS A 156 -18.78 -2.20 33.66
C LYS A 156 -18.87 -3.66 33.24
N SER A 157 -19.82 -4.39 33.83
CA SER A 157 -20.33 -5.67 33.37
C SER A 157 -21.73 -5.45 32.79
N GLY A 158 -21.88 -5.61 31.48
CA GLY A 158 -23.08 -5.10 30.79
C GLY A 158 -23.25 -3.61 30.97
N THR A 159 -24.38 -3.19 31.52
CA THR A 159 -24.68 -1.79 31.86
C THR A 159 -24.40 -1.44 33.34
N THR A 160 -24.03 -2.42 34.17
CA THR A 160 -23.85 -2.27 35.62
C THR A 160 -22.39 -1.89 35.91
N THR A 161 -22.18 -0.85 36.71
CA THR A 161 -20.84 -0.50 37.22
C THR A 161 -20.37 -1.62 38.16
N ALA A 162 -19.23 -2.24 37.81
CA ALA A 162 -18.57 -3.25 38.64
C ALA A 162 -17.49 -2.62 39.53
N LEU A 163 -16.78 -1.60 39.00
CA LEU A 163 -15.69 -0.95 39.69
C LEU A 163 -15.53 0.50 39.20
N THR A 164 -15.29 1.42 40.12
CA THR A 164 -14.97 2.81 39.83
C THR A 164 -13.63 3.18 40.42
N PHE A 165 -12.73 3.69 39.58
CA PHE A 165 -11.49 4.31 40.01
C PHE A 165 -11.70 5.85 39.96
N SER A 166 -11.83 6.47 41.11
CA SER A 166 -11.96 7.93 41.19
C SER A 166 -10.57 8.58 40.99
N GLY A 167 -10.48 9.47 40.03
CA GLY A 167 -9.29 10.32 39.89
C GLY A 167 -9.10 11.18 41.12
N ALA A 168 -7.85 11.46 41.51
CA ALA A 168 -7.56 12.48 42.50
C ALA A 168 -7.86 13.86 41.88
N ASN A 169 -8.78 14.62 42.46
CA ASN A 169 -8.98 16.03 42.15
C ASN A 169 -7.84 16.88 42.67
#